data_a1c54f97073d172ddc69551a2101499a
#
_entry.id   a1c54f97073d172ddc69551a2101499a
#
_cell.length_a   1.000
_cell.length_b   1.000
_cell.length_c   1.000
_cell.angle_alpha   90.00
_cell.angle_beta   90.00
_cell.angle_gamma   90.00
#
_symmetry.space_group_name_H-M   'P 1'
#
loop_
_entity.id
_entity.type
_entity.pdbx_description
1 polymer ?
#
loop_
_entity_poly.entity_id
_entity_poly.type
_entity_poly.pdbx_seq_one_letter_code
_entity_poly.pdbx_strand_id
1 'polypeptide(L)'
;MTHGLEHYLLVSALLFALGLLGVVVRRNLLVIYMSLELMLNAANLALVAFSRFNDNLNGQVMVFFIITVAAAEVAVGLALIVALYRKRQTAHVEDLTSMKL
;
A
#
# COMPACT_ATOMS: atom_id res chain seq x y z
N MET A 1 0.59 28.46 6.50
CA MET A 1 0.14 27.60 5.42
C MET A 1 1.09 26.48 5.14
N THR A 2 2.38 26.79 5.01
CA THR A 2 3.39 25.77 4.77
C THR A 2 3.51 24.78 5.93
N HIS A 3 3.18 25.19 7.16
CA HIS A 3 3.24 24.31 8.32
C HIS A 3 2.31 23.10 8.19
N GLY A 4 1.11 23.33 7.70
CA GLY A 4 0.17 22.23 7.51
C GLY A 4 0.67 21.24 6.45
N LEU A 5 1.18 21.79 5.34
CA LEU A 5 1.72 20.95 4.25
C LEU A 5 2.89 20.14 4.76
N GLU A 6 3.79 20.75 5.51
CA GLU A 6 4.96 20.05 6.06
C GLU A 6 4.54 18.89 6.96
N HIS A 7 3.51 19.11 7.80
CA HIS A 7 3.02 18.04 8.67
C HIS A 7 2.46 16.87 7.87
N TYR A 8 1.66 17.16 6.85
CA TYR A 8 1.10 16.10 6.02
C TYR A 8 2.19 15.35 5.27
N LEU A 9 3.17 16.07 4.75
CA LEU A 9 4.27 15.44 4.04
C LEU A 9 5.13 14.60 4.98
N LEU A 10 5.32 15.07 6.20
CA LEU A 10 6.07 14.32 7.20
C LEU A 10 5.36 13.00 7.51
N VAL A 11 4.05 13.05 7.73
CA VAL A 11 3.27 11.85 7.99
C VAL A 11 3.33 10.90 6.80
N SER A 12 3.20 11.43 5.59
CA SER A 12 3.31 10.62 4.36
C SER A 12 4.67 9.94 4.28
N ALA A 13 5.73 10.67 4.57
CA ALA A 13 7.09 10.12 4.52
C ALA A 13 7.27 9.01 5.54
N LEU A 14 6.74 9.20 6.76
CA LEU A 14 6.82 8.18 7.80
C LEU A 14 6.05 6.93 7.42
N LEU A 15 4.84 7.09 6.88
CA LEU A 15 4.03 5.96 6.45
C LEU A 15 4.70 5.21 5.30
N PHE A 16 5.25 5.95 4.35
CA PHE A 16 5.96 5.34 3.23
C PHE A 16 7.18 4.56 3.71
N ALA A 17 7.94 5.15 4.63
CA ALA A 17 9.11 4.50 5.21
C ALA A 17 8.74 3.22 5.95
N LEU A 18 7.65 3.25 6.73
CA LEU A 18 7.17 2.06 7.42
C LEU A 18 6.75 0.97 6.43
N GLY A 19 6.05 1.36 5.38
CA GLY A 19 5.66 0.40 4.34
C GLY A 19 6.87 -0.20 3.65
N LEU A 20 7.84 0.64 3.30
CA LEU A 20 9.07 0.17 2.68
C LEU A 20 9.82 -0.79 3.60
N LEU A 21 9.90 -0.46 4.87
CA LEU A 21 10.54 -1.33 5.85
C LEU A 21 9.84 -2.69 5.91
N GLY A 22 8.52 -2.69 5.88
CA GLY A 22 7.75 -3.94 5.87
C GLY A 22 8.05 -4.81 4.66
N VAL A 23 8.16 -4.18 3.49
CA VAL A 23 8.48 -4.91 2.25
C VAL A 23 9.88 -5.52 2.33
N VAL A 24 10.83 -4.76 2.85
CA VAL A 24 12.23 -5.21 2.88
C VAL A 24 12.46 -6.28 3.94
N VAL A 25 11.83 -6.12 5.11
CA VAL A 25 12.14 -6.97 6.28
C VAL A 25 11.34 -8.25 6.29
N ARG A 26 10.09 -8.22 5.84
CA ARG A 26 9.20 -9.37 5.96
C ARG A 26 9.18 -10.21 4.70
N ARG A 27 9.11 -11.52 4.89
CA ARG A 27 8.98 -12.47 3.78
C ARG A 27 7.55 -12.98 3.61
N ASN A 28 6.69 -12.68 4.58
CA ASN A 28 5.30 -13.09 4.51
C ASN A 28 4.59 -12.32 3.40
N LEU A 29 3.97 -13.04 2.48
CA LEU A 29 3.32 -12.43 1.32
C LEU A 29 2.24 -11.45 1.74
N LEU A 30 1.44 -11.79 2.76
CA LEU A 30 0.37 -10.91 3.23
C LEU A 30 0.94 -9.61 3.79
N VAL A 31 2.02 -9.70 4.58
CA VAL A 31 2.65 -8.51 5.14
C VAL A 31 3.23 -7.64 4.05
N ILE A 32 3.85 -8.23 3.04
CA ILE A 32 4.37 -7.48 1.90
C ILE A 32 3.24 -6.74 1.18
N TYR A 33 2.13 -7.44 0.95
CA TYR A 33 0.97 -6.85 0.29
C TYR A 33 0.43 -5.67 1.09
N MET A 34 0.25 -5.84 2.39
CA MET A 34 -0.24 -4.77 3.27
C MET A 34 0.74 -3.60 3.32
N SER A 35 2.04 -3.89 3.30
CA SER A 35 3.06 -2.85 3.29
C SER A 35 3.02 -2.03 2.00
N LEU A 36 2.81 -2.67 0.87
CA LEU A 36 2.65 -1.96 -0.40
C LEU A 36 1.40 -1.07 -0.38
N GLU A 37 0.32 -1.55 0.23
CA GLU A 37 -0.88 -0.74 0.38
C GLU A 37 -0.62 0.49 1.25
N LEU A 38 0.15 0.33 2.31
CA LEU A 38 0.54 1.45 3.17
C LEU A 38 1.35 2.48 2.38
N MET A 39 2.26 2.03 1.53
CA MET A 39 3.04 2.93 0.68
C MET A 39 2.16 3.68 -0.30
N LEU A 40 1.16 3.02 -0.89
CA LEU A 40 0.21 3.68 -1.78
C LEU A 40 -0.61 4.72 -1.04
N ASN A 41 -1.07 4.40 0.16
CA ASN A 41 -1.81 5.36 0.97
C ASN A 41 -0.96 6.57 1.32
N ALA A 42 0.32 6.36 1.61
CA ALA A 42 1.24 7.45 1.89
C ALA A 42 1.39 8.37 0.69
N ALA A 43 1.54 7.80 -0.50
CA ALA A 43 1.64 8.57 -1.73
C ALA A 43 0.35 9.36 -1.99
N ASN A 44 -0.80 8.75 -1.75
CA ASN A 44 -2.09 9.42 -1.90
C ASN A 44 -2.23 10.59 -0.93
N LEU A 45 -1.82 10.40 0.31
CA LEU A 45 -1.85 11.47 1.30
C LEU A 45 -1.00 12.66 0.85
N ALA A 46 0.18 12.40 0.31
CA ALA A 46 1.04 13.45 -0.20
C ALA A 46 0.38 14.20 -1.37
N LEU A 47 -0.26 13.47 -2.29
CA LEU A 47 -0.95 14.09 -3.42
C LEU A 47 -2.11 14.96 -2.98
N VAL A 48 -2.90 14.48 -2.02
CA VAL A 48 -4.01 15.26 -1.48
C VAL A 48 -3.48 16.52 -0.80
N ALA A 49 -2.40 16.40 -0.03
CA ALA A 49 -1.82 17.53 0.65
C ALA A 49 -1.32 18.59 -0.34
N PHE A 50 -0.61 18.18 -1.38
CA PHE A 50 -0.16 19.10 -2.41
C PHE A 50 -1.32 19.80 -3.10
N SER A 51 -2.35 19.02 -3.46
CA SER A 51 -3.53 19.57 -4.11
C SER A 51 -4.20 20.62 -3.25
N ARG A 52 -4.39 20.32 -1.98
CA ARG A 52 -5.07 21.23 -1.06
C ARG A 52 -4.29 22.54 -0.87
N PHE A 53 -2.99 22.44 -0.65
CA PHE A 53 -2.19 23.61 -0.33
C PHE A 53 -1.80 24.41 -1.56
N ASN A 54 -1.92 23.85 -2.75
CA ASN A 54 -1.73 24.56 -4.01
C ASN A 54 -3.05 25.01 -4.63
N ASP A 55 -4.15 24.72 -3.95
CA ASP A 55 -5.48 25.09 -4.43
C ASP A 55 -5.76 24.60 -5.84
N ASN A 56 -5.33 23.37 -6.10
CA ASN A 56 -5.41 22.74 -7.43
C ASN A 56 -6.10 21.39 -7.31
N LEU A 57 -7.26 21.26 -7.95
CA LEU A 57 -8.06 20.04 -7.89
C LEU A 57 -7.52 18.91 -8.76
N ASN A 58 -6.57 19.19 -9.64
CA ASN A 58 -6.02 18.15 -10.51
C ASN A 58 -5.39 17.02 -9.72
N GLY A 59 -4.71 17.35 -8.62
CA GLY A 59 -4.13 16.34 -7.75
C GLY A 59 -5.20 15.44 -7.12
N GLN A 60 -6.35 16.02 -6.77
CA GLN A 60 -7.44 15.25 -6.17
C GLN A 60 -8.10 14.34 -7.18
N VAL A 61 -8.25 14.78 -8.43
CA VAL A 61 -8.75 13.93 -9.51
C VAL A 61 -7.80 12.74 -9.72
N MET A 62 -6.51 13.01 -9.73
CA MET A 62 -5.50 11.95 -9.84
C MET A 62 -5.63 10.96 -8.70
N VAL A 63 -5.82 11.44 -7.47
CA VAL A 63 -6.00 10.59 -6.29
C VAL A 63 -7.24 9.71 -6.46
N PHE A 64 -8.32 10.23 -7.03
CA PHE A 64 -9.51 9.44 -7.29
C PHE A 64 -9.20 8.23 -8.15
N PHE A 65 -8.44 8.44 -9.23
CA PHE A 65 -8.02 7.34 -10.09
C PHE A 65 -7.13 6.36 -9.33
N ILE A 66 -6.18 6.87 -8.56
CA ILE A 66 -5.26 6.01 -7.82
C ILE A 66 -6.01 5.19 -6.78
N ILE A 67 -6.98 5.78 -6.09
CA ILE A 67 -7.78 5.07 -5.10
C ILE A 67 -8.60 3.97 -5.79
N THR A 68 -9.17 4.27 -6.94
CA THR A 68 -9.95 3.28 -7.69
C THR A 68 -9.07 2.10 -8.09
N VAL A 69 -7.89 2.38 -8.62
CA VAL A 69 -6.94 1.34 -9.01
C VAL A 69 -6.48 0.57 -7.79
N ALA A 70 -6.17 1.28 -6.70
CA ALA A 70 -5.73 0.64 -5.46
C ALA A 70 -6.82 -0.27 -4.90
N ALA A 71 -8.08 0.16 -4.93
CA ALA A 71 -9.18 -0.67 -4.45
C ALA A 71 -9.31 -1.93 -5.30
N ALA A 72 -9.17 -1.82 -6.62
CA ALA A 72 -9.19 -2.97 -7.50
C ALA A 72 -8.02 -3.90 -7.20
N GLU A 73 -6.84 -3.35 -6.97
CA GLU A 73 -5.67 -4.15 -6.62
C GLU A 73 -5.85 -4.88 -5.30
N VAL A 74 -6.46 -4.24 -4.31
CA VAL A 74 -6.76 -4.87 -3.02
C VAL A 74 -7.68 -6.06 -3.24
N ALA A 75 -8.76 -5.86 -4.00
CA ALA A 75 -9.73 -6.93 -4.24
C ALA A 75 -9.08 -8.11 -4.97
N VAL A 76 -8.36 -7.83 -6.04
CA VAL A 76 -7.70 -8.87 -6.82
C VAL A 76 -6.58 -9.53 -6.01
N GLY A 77 -5.77 -8.72 -5.33
CA GLY A 77 -4.66 -9.23 -4.53
C GLY A 77 -5.13 -10.12 -3.39
N LEU A 78 -6.17 -9.70 -2.68
CA LEU A 78 -6.74 -10.53 -1.61
C LEU A 78 -7.34 -11.80 -2.16
N ALA A 79 -8.04 -11.71 -3.29
CA ALA A 79 -8.60 -12.90 -3.93
C ALA A 79 -7.50 -13.90 -4.30
N LEU A 80 -6.40 -13.41 -4.86
CA LEU A 80 -5.27 -14.26 -5.20
C LEU A 80 -4.63 -14.88 -3.96
N ILE A 81 -4.46 -14.10 -2.91
CA ILE A 81 -3.88 -14.60 -1.67
C ILE A 81 -4.78 -15.67 -1.05
N VAL A 82 -6.08 -15.43 -1.02
CA VAL A 82 -7.04 -16.39 -0.48
C VAL A 82 -7.04 -17.67 -1.33
N ALA A 83 -7.04 -17.53 -2.65
CA ALA A 83 -7.01 -18.68 -3.55
C ALA A 83 -5.74 -19.50 -3.35
N LEU A 84 -4.61 -18.82 -3.23
CA LEU A 84 -3.34 -19.49 -2.99
C LEU A 84 -3.34 -20.19 -1.64
N TYR A 85 -3.85 -19.52 -0.62
CA TYR A 85 -3.94 -20.10 0.72
C TYR A 85 -4.81 -21.35 0.72
N ARG A 86 -5.98 -21.30 0.08
CA ARG A 86 -6.87 -22.46 0.00
C ARG A 86 -6.21 -23.62 -0.73
N LYS A 87 -5.53 -23.35 -1.79
CA LYS A 87 -4.80 -24.37 -2.53
C LYS A 87 -3.73 -25.00 -1.66
N ARG A 88 -3.10 -24.21 -0.83
CA ARG A 88 -2.03 -24.67 0.04
C ARG A 88 -2.51 -25.36 1.31
N GLN A 89 -3.77 -25.19 1.65
CA GLN A 89 -4.35 -25.94 2.79
C GLN A 89 -4.30 -27.45 2.55
N THR A 90 -4.36 -27.85 1.29
CA THR A 90 -4.28 -29.26 0.94
C THR A 90 -2.85 -29.73 0.73
N ALA A 91 -1.89 -28.81 0.79
CA ALA A 91 -0.48 -29.08 0.64
C ALA A 91 0.20 -29.12 2.01
N HIS A 92 1.41 -29.63 2.04
CA HIS A 92 2.20 -29.64 3.27
C HIS A 92 2.68 -28.23 3.62
N VAL A 93 2.87 -28.01 4.92
CA VAL A 93 3.43 -26.77 5.43
C VAL A 93 4.78 -26.47 4.75
N GLU A 94 5.53 -27.51 4.42
CA GLU A 94 6.81 -27.36 3.75
C GLU A 94 6.70 -26.64 2.41
N ASP A 95 5.61 -26.85 1.70
CA ASP A 95 5.39 -26.17 0.42
C ASP A 95 5.23 -24.66 0.63
N LEU A 96 4.56 -24.27 1.69
CA LEU A 96 4.44 -22.86 2.04
C LEU A 96 5.79 -22.25 2.39
N THR A 97 6.61 -23.03 3.09
CA THR A 97 7.95 -22.59 3.46
C THR A 97 8.82 -22.42 2.20
N SER A 98 8.69 -23.33 1.26
CA SER A 98 9.43 -23.24 -0.01
C SER A 98 9.09 -21.96 -0.76
N MET A 99 7.86 -21.54 -0.74
CA MET A 99 7.45 -20.32 -1.42
C MET A 99 8.03 -19.05 -0.79
N LYS A 100 8.37 -19.12 0.47
CA LYS A 100 9.01 -17.99 1.14
C LYS A 100 10.47 -17.81 0.76
N LEU A 101 11.06 -18.85 0.29
CA LEU A 101 12.45 -18.83 -0.12
C LEU A 101 12.60 -18.33 -1.55
#